data_c9b7e16a8a5d03d509ccbfef53368cd8
#
_entry.id   c9b7e16a8a5d03d509ccbfef53368cd8
#
_cell.length_a   1.000
_cell.length_b   1.000
_cell.length_c   1.000
_cell.angle_alpha   90.00
_cell.angle_beta   90.00
_cell.angle_gamma   90.00
#
_symmetry.space_group_name_H-M   'P 1'
#
loop_
_entity.id
_entity.type
_entity.pdbx_description
1 polymer ?
#
loop_
_entity_poly.entity_id
_entity_poly.type
_entity_poly.pdbx_seq_one_letter_code
_entity_poly.pdbx_strand_id
1 'polypeptide(L)'
;MIFDPLASKDDVKCFAAVATSLNNTYPHADRSRNLYNMVIKGMKNTREPQQETLEVDPSIVTETGVIDIKLKDLKGNVRTLTELKGKVVLVDFTVYNNVLSADHNLALRELYNKFHDKGLEIYQVSLDADEHFWKTSADNLPWICVRDAAGPYS
;
A
#
# COMPACT_ATOMS: atom_id res chain seq x y z
N MET A 1 3.92 -2.02 39.65
CA MET A 1 4.22 -1.26 38.42
C MET A 1 3.35 -1.81 37.33
N ILE A 2 2.50 -0.99 36.73
CA ILE A 2 1.62 -1.40 35.62
C ILE A 2 2.40 -1.13 34.35
N PHE A 3 2.61 -2.14 33.50
CA PHE A 3 3.24 -1.97 32.21
C PHE A 3 2.33 -1.13 31.31
N ASP A 4 2.82 0.02 30.86
CA ASP A 4 2.15 0.85 29.86
C ASP A 4 2.77 0.55 28.48
N PRO A 5 1.99 0.05 27.50
CA PRO A 5 2.46 -0.19 26.15
C PRO A 5 2.80 1.10 25.38
N LEU A 6 2.50 2.26 25.94
CA LEU A 6 2.88 3.59 25.42
C LEU A 6 4.09 4.19 26.16
N ALA A 7 4.74 3.42 27.03
CA ALA A 7 5.92 3.82 27.78
C ALA A 7 7.09 4.23 26.85
N SER A 8 8.09 4.90 27.45
CA SER A 8 9.28 5.32 26.72
C SER A 8 10.05 4.14 26.10
N LYS A 9 10.88 4.40 25.08
CA LYS A 9 11.73 3.37 24.43
C LYS A 9 12.58 2.60 25.42
N ASP A 10 13.08 3.23 26.45
CA ASP A 10 13.96 2.60 27.45
C ASP A 10 13.18 1.67 28.37
N ASP A 11 11.99 2.06 28.79
CA ASP A 11 11.09 1.21 29.57
C ASP A 11 10.71 -0.06 28.77
N VAL A 12 10.37 0.08 27.50
CA VAL A 12 10.04 -1.04 26.62
C VAL A 12 11.21 -2.01 26.47
N LYS A 13 12.46 -1.54 26.39
CA LYS A 13 13.65 -2.41 26.34
C LYS A 13 13.82 -3.22 27.61
N CYS A 14 13.66 -2.57 28.78
CA CYS A 14 13.74 -3.28 30.07
C CYS A 14 12.68 -4.37 30.17
N PHE A 15 11.44 -4.06 29.83
CA PHE A 15 10.35 -5.02 29.83
C PHE A 15 10.56 -6.15 28.80
N ALA A 16 11.18 -5.85 27.65
CA ALA A 16 11.50 -6.87 26.64
C ALA A 16 12.46 -7.93 27.17
N ALA A 17 13.51 -7.51 27.89
CA ALA A 17 14.44 -8.44 28.49
C ALA A 17 13.77 -9.36 29.52
N VAL A 18 12.94 -8.80 30.40
CA VAL A 18 12.19 -9.56 31.40
C VAL A 18 11.18 -10.51 30.76
N ALA A 19 10.41 -10.04 29.78
CA ALA A 19 9.41 -10.84 29.09
C ALA A 19 10.04 -12.01 28.32
N THR A 20 11.18 -11.78 27.67
CA THR A 20 11.93 -12.83 26.96
C THR A 20 12.43 -13.89 27.93
N SER A 21 13.04 -13.47 29.06
CA SER A 21 13.53 -14.40 30.09
C SER A 21 12.40 -15.24 30.67
N LEU A 22 11.28 -14.61 31.02
CA LEU A 22 10.12 -15.33 31.58
C LEU A 22 9.50 -16.29 30.55
N ASN A 23 9.38 -15.89 29.29
CA ASN A 23 8.83 -16.73 28.24
C ASN A 23 9.73 -17.95 27.95
N ASN A 24 11.06 -17.78 28.01
CA ASN A 24 12.00 -18.88 27.83
C ASN A 24 11.98 -19.87 29.01
N THR A 25 11.80 -19.34 30.23
CA THR A 25 11.76 -20.19 31.46
C THR A 25 10.42 -20.87 31.66
N TYR A 26 9.32 -20.18 31.32
CA TYR A 26 7.94 -20.64 31.53
C TYR A 26 7.08 -20.47 30.26
N PRO A 27 7.37 -21.21 29.19
CA PRO A 27 6.73 -20.99 27.87
C PRO A 27 5.23 -21.31 27.84
N HIS A 28 4.75 -22.10 28.78
CA HIS A 28 3.33 -22.50 28.87
C HIS A 28 2.51 -21.69 29.88
N ALA A 29 3.15 -20.77 30.60
CA ALA A 29 2.44 -19.94 31.55
C ALA A 29 1.72 -18.79 30.85
N ASP A 30 0.41 -18.68 31.00
CA ASP A 30 -0.41 -17.65 30.36
C ASP A 30 0.06 -16.21 30.69
N ARG A 31 0.52 -15.99 31.92
CA ARG A 31 1.05 -14.68 32.34
C ARG A 31 2.34 -14.32 31.59
N SER A 32 3.23 -15.29 31.33
CA SER A 32 4.46 -15.06 30.57
C SER A 32 4.15 -14.71 29.12
N ARG A 33 3.24 -15.44 28.49
CA ARG A 33 2.76 -15.15 27.11
C ARG A 33 2.08 -13.80 27.02
N ASN A 34 1.20 -13.46 27.97
CA ASN A 34 0.51 -12.18 27.97
C ASN A 34 1.48 -11.01 28.11
N LEU A 35 2.46 -11.11 29.02
CA LEU A 35 3.50 -10.09 29.15
C LEU A 35 4.33 -9.96 27.87
N TYR A 36 4.74 -11.08 27.28
CA TYR A 36 5.49 -11.09 26.03
C TYR A 36 4.71 -10.40 24.89
N ASN A 37 3.44 -10.72 24.73
CA ASN A 37 2.58 -10.12 23.71
C ASN A 37 2.36 -8.61 23.94
N MET A 38 2.21 -8.19 25.19
CA MET A 38 2.10 -6.76 25.55
C MET A 38 3.37 -6.00 25.21
N VAL A 39 4.54 -6.57 25.48
CA VAL A 39 5.84 -5.97 25.17
C VAL A 39 6.05 -5.86 23.64
N ILE A 40 5.72 -6.91 22.88
CA ILE A 40 5.78 -6.86 21.41
C ILE A 40 4.89 -5.76 20.85
N LYS A 41 3.68 -5.59 21.41
CA LYS A 41 2.78 -4.50 21.02
C LYS A 41 3.37 -3.12 21.36
N GLY A 42 3.94 -2.98 22.56
CA GLY A 42 4.65 -1.75 22.97
C GLY A 42 5.83 -1.41 22.07
N MET A 43 6.65 -2.41 21.70
CA MET A 43 7.77 -2.23 20.78
C MET A 43 7.34 -1.76 19.38
N LYS A 44 6.19 -2.24 18.89
CA LYS A 44 5.62 -1.77 17.62
C LYS A 44 5.19 -0.31 17.71
N ASN A 45 4.57 0.08 18.82
CA ASN A 45 4.07 1.44 19.02
C ASN A 45 5.19 2.47 19.26
N THR A 46 6.31 2.05 19.85
CA THR A 46 7.48 2.93 20.11
C THR A 46 8.51 2.94 19.00
N ARG A 47 8.37 2.11 17.96
CA ARG A 47 9.14 2.25 16.74
C ARG A 47 8.70 3.56 16.07
N GLU A 48 9.64 4.50 15.99
CA GLU A 48 9.48 5.60 15.04
C GLU A 48 9.28 4.97 13.65
N PRO A 49 8.31 5.46 12.87
CA PRO A 49 8.27 5.07 11.47
C PRO A 49 9.66 5.40 10.91
N GLN A 50 10.40 4.39 10.51
CA GLN A 50 11.57 4.62 9.66
C GLN A 50 10.96 5.25 8.41
N GLN A 51 11.12 6.56 8.27
CA GLN A 51 11.00 7.19 6.97
C GLN A 51 12.16 6.59 6.16
N GLU A 52 11.87 5.53 5.42
CA GLU A 52 12.69 5.19 4.28
C GLU A 52 12.59 6.40 3.36
N THR A 53 13.61 7.22 3.37
CA THR A 53 13.84 8.21 2.33
C THR A 53 14.09 7.39 1.07
N LEU A 54 13.03 7.17 0.29
CA LEU A 54 13.17 6.66 -1.07
C LEU A 54 13.97 7.73 -1.83
N GLU A 55 15.24 7.44 -2.10
CA GLU A 55 16.02 8.24 -3.04
C GLU A 55 15.42 8.00 -4.43
N VAL A 56 14.54 8.90 -4.84
CA VAL A 56 13.97 8.88 -6.18
C VAL A 56 15.01 9.40 -7.16
N ASP A 57 15.35 8.62 -8.18
CA ASP A 57 16.24 9.05 -9.24
C ASP A 57 15.68 10.33 -9.91
N PRO A 58 16.42 11.44 -9.91
CA PRO A 58 15.95 12.71 -10.49
C PRO A 58 15.56 12.60 -11.97
N SER A 59 16.08 11.58 -12.70
CA SER A 59 15.80 11.37 -14.12
C SER A 59 14.36 10.89 -14.39
N ILE A 60 13.68 10.33 -13.39
CA ILE A 60 12.29 9.84 -13.52
C ILE A 60 11.27 10.89 -13.06
N VAL A 61 11.73 11.99 -12.44
CA VAL A 61 10.86 13.10 -12.03
C VAL A 61 10.72 14.07 -13.19
N THR A 62 9.49 14.35 -13.59
CA THR A 62 9.20 15.33 -14.66
C THR A 62 9.44 16.75 -14.17
N GLU A 63 9.54 17.74 -15.10
CA GLU A 63 9.63 19.18 -14.78
C GLU A 63 8.50 19.67 -13.86
N THR A 64 7.38 18.97 -13.83
CA THR A 64 6.24 19.25 -12.94
C THR A 64 6.38 18.62 -11.55
N GLY A 65 7.50 17.94 -11.24
CA GLY A 65 7.73 17.29 -9.95
C GLY A 65 6.94 16.00 -9.73
N VAL A 66 6.29 15.47 -10.77
CA VAL A 66 5.53 14.22 -10.72
C VAL A 66 6.36 13.08 -11.31
N ILE A 67 6.42 11.95 -10.63
CA ILE A 67 7.01 10.72 -11.17
C ILE A 67 6.13 10.24 -12.32
N ASP A 68 6.72 10.07 -13.51
CA ASP A 68 6.00 9.58 -14.67
C ASP A 68 5.90 8.05 -14.65
N ILE A 69 4.68 7.53 -14.59
CA ILE A 69 4.40 6.10 -14.65
C ILE A 69 4.14 5.74 -16.11
N LYS A 70 4.91 4.78 -16.64
CA LYS A 70 4.85 4.32 -18.05
C LYS A 70 4.55 2.82 -18.07
N LEU A 71 3.30 2.46 -18.25
CA LEU A 71 2.85 1.08 -18.26
C LEU A 71 1.97 0.78 -19.48
N LYS A 72 1.79 -0.50 -19.79
CA LYS A 72 0.97 -0.94 -20.91
C LYS A 72 -0.50 -1.06 -20.54
N ASP A 73 -1.37 -0.57 -21.43
CA ASP A 73 -2.81 -0.74 -21.32
C ASP A 73 -3.28 -2.12 -21.83
N LEU A 74 -4.58 -2.36 -21.78
CA LEU A 74 -5.23 -3.62 -22.22
C LEU A 74 -4.93 -3.98 -23.68
N LYS A 75 -4.66 -2.95 -24.53
CA LYS A 75 -4.35 -3.10 -25.95
C LYS A 75 -2.85 -3.21 -26.23
N GLY A 76 -2.01 -3.09 -25.19
CA GLY A 76 -0.56 -3.12 -25.30
C GLY A 76 0.08 -1.76 -25.60
N ASN A 77 -0.68 -0.66 -25.66
CA ASN A 77 -0.14 0.67 -25.85
C ASN A 77 0.47 1.17 -24.53
N VAL A 78 1.58 1.87 -24.63
CA VAL A 78 2.20 2.52 -23.47
C VAL A 78 1.40 3.76 -23.10
N ARG A 79 0.94 3.83 -21.85
CA ARG A 79 0.22 4.97 -21.28
C ARG A 79 1.10 5.63 -20.23
N THR A 80 1.10 6.94 -20.20
CA THR A 80 1.92 7.74 -19.27
C THR A 80 1.05 8.67 -18.45
N LEU A 81 1.46 8.99 -17.20
CA LEU A 81 0.75 10.01 -16.43
C LEU A 81 0.87 11.39 -17.04
N THR A 82 1.97 11.68 -17.72
CA THR A 82 2.24 12.98 -18.35
C THR A 82 1.31 13.28 -19.53
N GLU A 83 0.71 12.28 -20.16
CA GLU A 83 -0.30 12.50 -21.22
C GLU A 83 -1.61 13.10 -20.68
N LEU A 84 -1.83 13.04 -19.36
CA LEU A 84 -3.04 13.52 -18.67
C LEU A 84 -2.87 14.94 -18.11
N LYS A 85 -1.88 15.69 -18.57
CA LYS A 85 -1.67 17.10 -18.17
C LYS A 85 -2.95 17.92 -18.35
N GLY A 86 -3.27 18.72 -17.32
CA GLY A 86 -4.45 19.57 -17.31
C GLY A 86 -5.72 18.91 -16.73
N LYS A 87 -5.64 17.62 -16.39
CA LYS A 87 -6.71 16.90 -15.68
C LYS A 87 -6.36 16.70 -14.21
N VAL A 88 -7.35 16.46 -13.38
CA VAL A 88 -7.19 15.90 -12.04
C VAL A 88 -7.08 14.39 -12.20
N VAL A 89 -5.93 13.81 -11.85
CA VAL A 89 -5.70 12.36 -12.04
C VAL A 89 -5.72 11.66 -10.70
N LEU A 90 -6.61 10.69 -10.56
CA LEU A 90 -6.60 9.73 -9.46
C LEU A 90 -5.76 8.52 -9.90
N VAL A 91 -4.60 8.36 -9.27
CA VAL A 91 -3.78 7.15 -9.44
C VAL A 91 -4.22 6.13 -8.41
N ASP A 92 -4.66 4.97 -8.86
CA ASP A 92 -5.16 3.89 -8.03
C ASP A 92 -4.35 2.61 -8.28
N PHE A 93 -3.85 2.00 -7.20
CA PHE A 93 -3.14 0.71 -7.27
C PHE A 93 -4.06 -0.39 -6.77
N THR A 94 -4.29 -1.39 -7.60
CA THR A 94 -5.25 -2.46 -7.32
C THR A 94 -4.71 -3.86 -7.63
N VAL A 95 -5.29 -4.85 -6.95
CA VAL A 95 -5.18 -6.26 -7.29
C VAL A 95 -6.59 -6.78 -7.49
N TYR A 96 -6.98 -7.09 -8.73
CA TYR A 96 -8.35 -7.54 -9.04
C TYR A 96 -8.70 -8.88 -8.40
N ASN A 97 -7.69 -9.73 -8.16
CA ASN A 97 -7.87 -11.00 -7.45
C ASN A 97 -8.04 -10.81 -5.91
N ASN A 98 -8.61 -9.70 -5.49
CA ASN A 98 -8.94 -9.43 -4.09
C ASN A 98 -10.47 -9.34 -3.95
N VAL A 99 -11.00 -9.91 -2.87
CA VAL A 99 -12.45 -9.92 -2.58
C VAL A 99 -13.06 -8.51 -2.55
N LEU A 100 -12.29 -7.51 -2.10
CA LEU A 100 -12.75 -6.13 -1.98
C LEU A 100 -12.66 -5.32 -3.28
N SER A 101 -12.04 -5.86 -4.33
CA SER A 101 -11.79 -5.12 -5.57
C SER A 101 -13.06 -4.78 -6.33
N ALA A 102 -14.08 -5.61 -6.25
CA ALA A 102 -15.38 -5.37 -6.90
C ALA A 102 -16.06 -4.13 -6.32
N ASP A 103 -16.17 -4.05 -4.99
CA ASP A 103 -16.78 -2.91 -4.30
C ASP A 103 -15.98 -1.62 -4.50
N HIS A 104 -14.64 -1.74 -4.48
CA HIS A 104 -13.74 -0.63 -4.76
C HIS A 104 -13.96 -0.05 -6.17
N ASN A 105 -13.98 -0.91 -7.19
CA ASN A 105 -14.24 -0.49 -8.58
C ASN A 105 -15.64 0.09 -8.78
N LEU A 106 -16.63 -0.37 -8.00
CA LEU A 106 -17.96 0.23 -8.02
C LEU A 106 -17.93 1.68 -7.50
N ALA A 107 -17.25 1.92 -6.39
CA ALA A 107 -17.07 3.26 -5.83
C ALA A 107 -16.29 4.18 -6.79
N LEU A 108 -15.23 3.67 -7.44
CA LEU A 108 -14.49 4.41 -8.46
C LEU A 108 -15.37 4.76 -9.67
N ARG A 109 -16.28 3.87 -10.08
CA ARG A 109 -17.20 4.11 -11.19
C ARG A 109 -18.19 5.25 -10.87
N GLU A 110 -18.70 5.30 -9.65
CA GLU A 110 -19.55 6.39 -9.20
C GLU A 110 -18.80 7.73 -9.23
N LEU A 111 -17.56 7.73 -8.74
CA LEU A 111 -16.70 8.91 -8.74
C LEU A 111 -16.39 9.36 -10.18
N TYR A 112 -16.04 8.43 -11.06
CA TYR A 112 -15.76 8.70 -12.47
C TYR A 112 -16.96 9.30 -13.17
N ASN A 113 -18.13 8.68 -13.05
CA ASN A 113 -19.36 9.18 -13.66
C ASN A 113 -19.73 10.60 -13.18
N LYS A 114 -19.42 10.94 -11.93
CA LYS A 114 -19.73 12.24 -11.35
C LYS A 114 -18.79 13.37 -11.78
N PHE A 115 -17.52 13.05 -12.04
CA PHE A 115 -16.47 14.05 -12.17
C PHE A 115 -15.65 13.97 -13.46
N HIS A 116 -15.80 12.93 -14.29
CA HIS A 116 -15.05 12.81 -15.55
C HIS A 116 -15.28 14.02 -16.47
N ASP A 117 -16.52 14.44 -16.65
CA ASP A 117 -16.88 15.63 -17.46
C ASP A 117 -16.33 16.95 -16.87
N LYS A 118 -15.91 16.92 -15.60
CA LYS A 118 -15.31 18.06 -14.88
C LYS A 118 -13.78 18.01 -14.87
N GLY A 119 -13.19 17.08 -15.62
CA GLY A 119 -11.75 16.97 -15.77
C GLY A 119 -11.07 15.93 -14.86
N LEU A 120 -11.83 15.05 -14.18
CA LEU A 120 -11.25 13.91 -13.49
C LEU A 120 -10.87 12.81 -14.50
N GLU A 121 -9.69 12.21 -14.31
CA GLU A 121 -9.31 10.97 -14.96
C GLU A 121 -8.83 9.95 -13.91
N ILE A 122 -9.04 8.67 -14.16
CA ILE A 122 -8.52 7.60 -13.31
C ILE A 122 -7.45 6.84 -14.08
N TYR A 123 -6.29 6.72 -13.45
CA TYR A 123 -5.17 5.92 -13.93
C TYR A 123 -4.98 4.76 -12.96
N GLN A 124 -5.56 3.60 -13.29
CA GLN A 124 -5.57 2.42 -12.41
C GLN A 124 -4.45 1.47 -12.81
N VAL A 125 -3.56 1.18 -11.86
CA VAL A 125 -2.42 0.28 -12.00
C VAL A 125 -2.74 -1.05 -11.36
N SER A 126 -2.84 -2.10 -12.16
CA SER A 126 -2.96 -3.47 -11.66
C SER A 126 -1.59 -4.04 -11.29
N LEU A 127 -1.53 -4.64 -10.12
CA LEU A 127 -0.39 -5.41 -9.61
C LEU A 127 -0.62 -6.92 -9.72
N ASP A 128 -1.63 -7.35 -10.49
CA ASP A 128 -1.93 -8.77 -10.70
C ASP A 128 -0.82 -9.46 -11.50
N ALA A 129 -0.38 -10.62 -11.03
CA ALA A 129 0.61 -11.43 -11.74
C ALA A 129 0.05 -12.05 -13.02
N ASP A 130 -1.26 -12.39 -13.03
CA ASP A 130 -1.94 -13.00 -14.19
C ASP A 130 -2.48 -11.93 -15.15
N GLU A 131 -1.88 -11.88 -16.33
CA GLU A 131 -2.26 -10.92 -17.38
C GLU A 131 -3.66 -11.21 -17.95
N HIS A 132 -4.04 -12.47 -18.10
CA HIS A 132 -5.34 -12.84 -18.66
C HIS A 132 -6.46 -12.45 -17.70
N PHE A 133 -6.27 -12.73 -16.41
CA PHE A 133 -7.21 -12.35 -15.38
C PHE A 133 -7.39 -10.82 -15.30
N TRP A 134 -6.28 -10.08 -15.32
CA TRP A 134 -6.31 -8.62 -15.37
C TRP A 134 -7.09 -8.10 -16.58
N LYS A 135 -6.78 -8.58 -17.79
CA LYS A 135 -7.47 -8.13 -19.02
C LYS A 135 -8.97 -8.36 -18.94
N THR A 136 -9.39 -9.54 -18.48
CA THR A 136 -10.81 -9.88 -18.34
C THR A 136 -11.51 -9.00 -17.29
N SER A 137 -10.83 -8.72 -16.17
CA SER A 137 -11.40 -7.93 -15.07
C SER A 137 -11.49 -6.43 -15.40
N ALA A 138 -10.56 -5.91 -16.18
CA ALA A 138 -10.48 -4.48 -16.51
C ALA A 138 -11.21 -4.10 -17.82
N ASP A 139 -11.65 -5.07 -18.63
CA ASP A 139 -12.20 -4.84 -19.97
C ASP A 139 -13.42 -3.90 -20.00
N ASN A 140 -14.23 -3.92 -18.96
CA ASN A 140 -15.46 -3.11 -18.85
C ASN A 140 -15.30 -1.83 -18.03
N LEU A 141 -14.07 -1.44 -17.67
CA LEU A 141 -13.82 -0.23 -16.90
C LEU A 141 -13.67 0.97 -17.84
N PRO A 142 -14.32 2.12 -17.53
CA PRO A 142 -14.36 3.26 -18.45
C PRO A 142 -13.11 4.15 -18.40
N TRP A 143 -12.17 3.87 -17.54
CA TRP A 143 -10.95 4.65 -17.32
C TRP A 143 -9.69 3.92 -17.80
N ILE A 144 -8.53 4.56 -17.63
CA ILE A 144 -7.24 4.01 -18.04
C ILE A 144 -6.83 2.91 -17.08
N CYS A 145 -6.76 1.67 -17.59
CA CYS A 145 -6.27 0.51 -16.85
C CYS A 145 -4.94 0.06 -17.45
N VAL A 146 -3.90 0.03 -16.62
CA VAL A 146 -2.56 -0.42 -16.97
C VAL A 146 -2.10 -1.51 -16.01
N ARG A 147 -1.06 -2.26 -16.37
CA ARG A 147 -0.52 -3.32 -15.52
C ARG A 147 0.97 -3.17 -15.31
N ASP A 148 1.39 -3.28 -14.06
CA ASP A 148 2.78 -3.51 -13.70
C ASP A 148 3.06 -5.02 -13.65
N ALA A 149 3.81 -5.53 -14.63
CA ALA A 149 4.14 -6.95 -14.72
C ALA A 149 5.16 -7.40 -13.65
N ALA A 150 5.91 -6.46 -13.08
CA ALA A 150 6.89 -6.74 -12.02
C ALA A 150 6.22 -6.92 -10.64
N GLY A 151 4.99 -6.43 -10.50
CA GLY A 151 4.20 -6.57 -9.27
C GLY A 151 4.63 -5.63 -8.15
N PRO A 152 4.09 -5.83 -6.93
CA PRO A 152 4.22 -4.88 -5.82
C PRO A 152 5.61 -4.79 -5.19
N TYR A 153 6.59 -5.51 -5.71
CA TYR A 153 7.97 -5.58 -5.17
C TYR A 153 9.05 -5.21 -6.20
N SER A 154 8.68 -4.54 -7.28
CA SER A 154 9.61 -4.09 -8.32
C SER A 154 10.32 -2.80 -7.96
#